data_f9c0c5cba1ca797649d52c6a56f8eaa6
#
_entry.id   f9c0c5cba1ca797649d52c6a56f8eaa6
#
_cell.length_a   1.000
_cell.length_b   1.000
_cell.length_c   1.000
_cell.angle_alpha   90.00
_cell.angle_beta   90.00
_cell.angle_gamma   90.00
#
_symmetry.space_group_name_H-M   'P 1'
#
loop_
_entity.id
_entity.type
_entity.pdbx_description
1 polymer ?
#
loop_
_entity_poly.entity_id
_entity_poly.type
_entity_poly.pdbx_seq_one_letter_code
_entity_poly.pdbx_strand_id
1 'polypeptide(L)'
;EDTDPVLASRVHERLAYYLLELDAASDAEAAARVAVELLPADPPRKERARALATHAQTLMHAGDEAAASKRAQQARVAARAADAPWVETDALVTLGMLAEREGEPAQALDLFTQAYREAQALSMLGVELRAAFQKARAELESGDLAAAAATAHEGGQRADAAGLSLAPYGLDLQYLHYLAHYADGCWNHAGELADGFGVRVTTASEARLSAMALFLDVARGSPAVAERRAWLEPFWAGDSFGAYIARGLLAEHALWRGDTATALAEVAATLAEMDVEGGYGPPVIRVAAVGLAARGDQARRARAAGDDETAAAEVTAAQVLIDAAREGAAYPRRPKFVLGVDGRGWLARAEAEWARAQGRNDPEAWQAVVETFGPAFTYETARSRWRLAEALAEAGQRAEAEREWSLALAVADELGAVPLGIALRDLGRRARLGRPPGSGPGAGPDGGPADVLAGLTSREREVLRLLVAGRSNREIAAALFIAPKTASVHVSNILAKLNAASRGEAAAIAAAAGLTPADG
;
A
#
# COMPACT_ATOMS: atom_id res chain seq x y z
N GLU A 1 -44.65 9.91 -33.63
CA GLU A 1 -43.89 8.66 -33.74
C GLU A 1 -43.80 8.08 -32.33
N ASP A 2 -44.57 7.00 -32.09
CA ASP A 2 -44.68 6.33 -30.79
C ASP A 2 -43.36 5.66 -30.45
N THR A 3 -42.55 6.32 -29.63
CA THR A 3 -41.35 5.69 -29.07
C THR A 3 -41.78 4.72 -27.97
N ASP A 4 -41.42 3.44 -28.08
CA ASP A 4 -41.67 2.45 -27.02
C ASP A 4 -41.08 2.94 -25.69
N PRO A 5 -41.91 3.23 -24.67
CA PRO A 5 -41.43 3.78 -23.40
C PRO A 5 -40.49 2.81 -22.67
N VAL A 6 -40.57 1.49 -22.89
CA VAL A 6 -39.66 0.50 -22.31
C VAL A 6 -38.29 0.63 -22.95
N LEU A 7 -38.25 0.76 -24.29
CA LEU A 7 -36.98 0.94 -24.99
C LEU A 7 -36.34 2.30 -24.63
N ALA A 8 -37.16 3.37 -24.59
CA ALA A 8 -36.69 4.69 -24.18
C ALA A 8 -36.10 4.69 -22.75
N SER A 9 -36.78 4.05 -21.80
CA SER A 9 -36.28 3.88 -20.42
C SER A 9 -34.94 3.14 -20.38
N ARG A 10 -34.79 2.04 -21.13
CA ARG A 10 -33.53 1.31 -21.23
C ARG A 10 -32.39 2.13 -21.82
N VAL A 11 -32.68 2.96 -22.84
CA VAL A 11 -31.67 3.84 -23.44
C VAL A 11 -31.18 4.88 -22.42
N HIS A 12 -32.12 5.53 -21.72
CA HIS A 12 -31.79 6.54 -20.71
C HIS A 12 -31.05 5.92 -19.51
N GLU A 13 -31.42 4.71 -19.07
CA GLU A 13 -30.72 3.99 -18.01
C GLU A 13 -29.27 3.67 -18.43
N ARG A 14 -29.06 3.21 -19.65
CA ARG A 14 -27.70 2.96 -20.17
C ARG A 14 -26.91 4.24 -20.35
N LEU A 15 -27.53 5.30 -20.81
CA LEU A 15 -26.89 6.60 -20.89
C LEU A 15 -26.41 7.06 -19.50
N ALA A 16 -27.28 6.95 -18.49
CA ALA A 16 -26.93 7.29 -17.12
C ALA A 16 -25.71 6.48 -16.61
N TYR A 17 -25.69 5.18 -16.88
CA TYR A 17 -24.57 4.32 -16.52
C TYR A 17 -23.24 4.79 -17.17
N TYR A 18 -23.23 5.03 -18.46
CA TYR A 18 -22.02 5.51 -19.15
C TYR A 18 -21.59 6.93 -18.75
N LEU A 19 -22.55 7.79 -18.41
CA LEU A 19 -22.24 9.14 -17.92
C LEU A 19 -21.59 9.09 -16.53
N LEU A 20 -21.95 8.12 -15.68
CA LEU A 20 -21.22 7.87 -14.42
C LEU A 20 -19.76 7.45 -14.65
N GLU A 21 -19.52 6.57 -15.63
CA GLU A 21 -18.16 6.19 -16.00
C GLU A 21 -17.30 7.33 -16.55
N LEU A 22 -17.96 8.38 -17.07
CA LEU A 22 -17.32 9.61 -17.58
C LEU A 22 -17.26 10.73 -16.54
N ASP A 23 -17.60 10.44 -15.28
CA ASP A 23 -17.67 11.40 -14.16
C ASP A 23 -18.62 12.59 -14.38
N ALA A 24 -19.63 12.41 -15.25
CA ALA A 24 -20.66 13.39 -15.56
C ALA A 24 -21.89 13.19 -14.65
N ALA A 25 -21.71 13.33 -13.33
CA ALA A 25 -22.70 12.95 -12.31
C ALA A 25 -24.06 13.64 -12.47
N SER A 26 -24.09 14.92 -12.83
CA SER A 26 -25.33 15.68 -13.03
C SER A 26 -26.15 15.19 -14.23
N ASP A 27 -25.47 14.93 -15.35
CA ASP A 27 -26.13 14.44 -16.57
C ASP A 27 -26.57 12.98 -16.38
N ALA A 28 -25.78 12.19 -15.64
CA ALA A 28 -26.13 10.83 -15.27
C ALA A 28 -27.41 10.78 -14.41
N GLU A 29 -27.54 11.65 -13.41
CA GLU A 29 -28.76 11.77 -12.58
C GLU A 29 -29.97 12.16 -13.43
N ALA A 30 -29.82 13.17 -14.28
CA ALA A 30 -30.91 13.59 -15.15
C ALA A 30 -31.40 12.48 -16.09
N ALA A 31 -30.49 11.74 -16.70
CA ALA A 31 -30.83 10.60 -17.55
C ALA A 31 -31.48 9.46 -16.75
N ALA A 32 -30.98 9.12 -15.56
CA ALA A 32 -31.55 8.10 -14.70
C ALA A 32 -32.97 8.44 -14.23
N ARG A 33 -33.21 9.71 -13.89
CA ARG A 33 -34.54 10.21 -13.51
C ARG A 33 -35.53 10.05 -14.65
N VAL A 34 -35.16 10.45 -15.86
CA VAL A 34 -36.02 10.25 -17.05
C VAL A 34 -36.34 8.79 -17.28
N ALA A 35 -35.33 7.89 -17.13
CA ALA A 35 -35.54 6.45 -17.26
C ALA A 35 -36.62 5.92 -16.30
N VAL A 36 -36.66 6.42 -15.06
CA VAL A 36 -37.68 6.04 -14.05
C VAL A 36 -39.06 6.62 -14.40
N GLU A 37 -39.13 7.87 -14.84
CA GLU A 37 -40.37 8.58 -15.16
C GLU A 37 -41.12 7.99 -16.36
N LEU A 38 -40.40 7.43 -17.33
CA LEU A 38 -40.95 6.83 -18.53
C LEU A 38 -41.79 5.57 -18.25
N LEU A 39 -41.63 4.90 -17.14
CA LEU A 39 -42.33 3.68 -16.84
C LEU A 39 -43.17 3.81 -15.55
N PRO A 40 -44.49 3.47 -15.62
CA PRO A 40 -45.34 3.46 -14.43
C PRO A 40 -44.92 2.38 -13.44
N ALA A 41 -45.36 2.53 -12.18
CA ALA A 41 -45.09 1.55 -11.14
C ALA A 41 -45.91 0.25 -11.33
N ASP A 42 -47.06 0.36 -11.91
CA ASP A 42 -47.99 -0.74 -12.20
C ASP A 42 -48.31 -0.77 -13.73
N PRO A 43 -48.16 -1.94 -14.39
CA PRO A 43 -47.71 -3.21 -13.86
C PRO A 43 -46.20 -3.22 -13.52
N PRO A 44 -45.77 -4.09 -12.56
CA PRO A 44 -44.35 -4.22 -12.21
C PRO A 44 -43.49 -4.61 -13.42
N ARG A 45 -42.37 -3.91 -13.61
CA ARG A 45 -41.45 -4.14 -14.73
C ARG A 45 -40.02 -4.17 -14.25
N LYS A 46 -39.23 -5.14 -14.74
CA LYS A 46 -37.81 -5.27 -14.44
C LYS A 46 -37.00 -4.04 -14.92
N GLU A 47 -37.43 -3.43 -16.03
CA GLU A 47 -36.81 -2.22 -16.58
C GLU A 47 -36.95 -1.03 -15.62
N ARG A 48 -38.13 -0.87 -14.99
CA ARG A 48 -38.31 0.17 -13.97
C ARG A 48 -37.49 -0.11 -12.72
N ALA A 49 -37.47 -1.35 -12.26
CA ALA A 49 -36.64 -1.73 -11.11
C ALA A 49 -35.17 -1.40 -11.37
N ARG A 50 -34.66 -1.71 -12.55
CA ARG A 50 -33.31 -1.39 -12.97
C ARG A 50 -33.06 0.12 -13.05
N ALA A 51 -33.96 0.87 -13.66
CA ALA A 51 -33.86 2.34 -13.73
C ALA A 51 -33.79 2.96 -12.32
N LEU A 52 -34.57 2.43 -11.35
CA LEU A 52 -34.51 2.85 -9.95
C LEU A 52 -33.15 2.52 -9.30
N ALA A 53 -32.55 1.36 -9.59
CA ALA A 53 -31.25 0.98 -9.07
C ALA A 53 -30.13 1.88 -9.63
N THR A 54 -30.15 2.14 -10.94
CA THR A 54 -29.20 3.07 -11.58
C THR A 54 -29.38 4.49 -11.04
N HIS A 55 -30.63 4.96 -10.86
CA HIS A 55 -30.90 6.27 -10.26
C HIS A 55 -30.39 6.38 -8.81
N ALA A 56 -30.46 5.28 -8.03
CA ALA A 56 -29.86 5.27 -6.70
C ALA A 56 -28.31 5.46 -6.76
N GLN A 57 -27.66 4.83 -7.72
CA GLN A 57 -26.22 4.98 -7.93
C GLN A 57 -25.86 6.42 -8.35
N THR A 58 -26.60 7.02 -9.30
CA THR A 58 -26.33 8.41 -9.74
C THR A 58 -26.52 9.41 -8.60
N LEU A 59 -27.58 9.28 -7.80
CA LEU A 59 -27.82 10.12 -6.62
C LEU A 59 -26.70 9.98 -5.57
N MET A 60 -26.22 8.74 -5.34
CA MET A 60 -25.11 8.48 -4.45
C MET A 60 -23.83 9.18 -4.93
N HIS A 61 -23.54 9.19 -6.24
CA HIS A 61 -22.39 9.91 -6.82
C HIS A 61 -22.57 11.43 -6.75
N ALA A 62 -23.82 11.90 -6.89
CA ALA A 62 -24.16 13.32 -6.71
C ALA A 62 -24.13 13.79 -5.24
N GLY A 63 -23.93 12.87 -4.26
CA GLY A 63 -23.84 13.19 -2.84
C GLY A 63 -25.20 13.30 -2.14
N ASP A 64 -26.31 12.89 -2.77
CA ASP A 64 -27.62 12.82 -2.11
C ASP A 64 -27.89 11.41 -1.58
N GLU A 65 -27.22 11.07 -0.44
CA GLU A 65 -27.31 9.75 0.19
C GLU A 65 -28.75 9.41 0.62
N ALA A 66 -29.52 10.40 1.07
CA ALA A 66 -30.90 10.17 1.53
C ALA A 66 -31.81 9.77 0.36
N ALA A 67 -31.75 10.49 -0.75
CA ALA A 67 -32.50 10.14 -1.97
C ALA A 67 -31.99 8.83 -2.56
N ALA A 68 -30.68 8.59 -2.58
CA ALA A 68 -30.08 7.35 -3.05
C ALA A 68 -30.57 6.13 -2.27
N SER A 69 -30.58 6.20 -0.94
CA SER A 69 -31.10 5.13 -0.06
C SER A 69 -32.58 4.84 -0.34
N LYS A 70 -33.39 5.88 -0.44
CA LYS A 70 -34.80 5.74 -0.80
C LYS A 70 -35.01 5.06 -2.14
N ARG A 71 -34.23 5.45 -3.16
CA ARG A 71 -34.31 4.86 -4.51
C ARG A 71 -33.81 3.40 -4.52
N ALA A 72 -32.75 3.07 -3.81
CA ALA A 72 -32.28 1.69 -3.68
C ALA A 72 -33.31 0.77 -3.01
N GLN A 73 -33.99 1.25 -1.96
CA GLN A 73 -35.11 0.50 -1.34
C GLN A 73 -36.29 0.34 -2.32
N GLN A 74 -36.66 1.37 -3.07
CA GLN A 74 -37.69 1.29 -4.09
C GLN A 74 -37.30 0.31 -5.21
N ALA A 75 -36.03 0.29 -5.63
CA ALA A 75 -35.51 -0.66 -6.60
C ALA A 75 -35.70 -2.10 -6.11
N ARG A 76 -35.38 -2.40 -4.84
CA ARG A 76 -35.58 -3.73 -4.25
C ARG A 76 -37.04 -4.17 -4.25
N VAL A 77 -37.95 -3.28 -3.83
CA VAL A 77 -39.39 -3.59 -3.83
C VAL A 77 -39.89 -3.83 -5.26
N ALA A 78 -39.54 -2.97 -6.21
CA ALA A 78 -39.91 -3.12 -7.61
C ALA A 78 -39.29 -4.38 -8.23
N ALA A 79 -38.07 -4.73 -7.89
CA ALA A 79 -37.39 -5.94 -8.37
C ALA A 79 -38.11 -7.23 -7.91
N ARG A 80 -38.48 -7.31 -6.63
CA ARG A 80 -39.29 -8.43 -6.11
C ARG A 80 -40.61 -8.57 -6.83
N ALA A 81 -41.35 -7.47 -7.02
CA ALA A 81 -42.62 -7.44 -7.71
C ALA A 81 -42.53 -7.83 -9.20
N ALA A 82 -41.37 -7.55 -9.82
CA ALA A 82 -41.11 -7.85 -11.24
C ALA A 82 -40.33 -9.14 -11.48
N ASP A 83 -40.11 -9.96 -10.47
CA ASP A 83 -39.28 -11.20 -10.51
C ASP A 83 -37.90 -10.93 -11.17
N ALA A 84 -37.20 -9.92 -10.66
CA ALA A 84 -35.90 -9.49 -11.15
C ALA A 84 -34.83 -9.58 -10.03
N PRO A 85 -34.44 -10.78 -9.56
CA PRO A 85 -33.58 -10.97 -8.39
C PRO A 85 -32.20 -10.31 -8.54
N TRP A 86 -31.68 -10.23 -9.76
CA TRP A 86 -30.39 -9.56 -10.02
C TRP A 86 -30.41 -8.05 -9.72
N VAL A 87 -31.55 -7.36 -9.90
CA VAL A 87 -31.69 -5.95 -9.51
C VAL A 87 -31.77 -5.82 -8.00
N GLU A 88 -32.46 -6.74 -7.34
CA GLU A 88 -32.53 -6.73 -5.87
C GLU A 88 -31.15 -6.89 -5.24
N THR A 89 -30.37 -7.85 -5.74
CA THR A 89 -29.01 -8.12 -5.25
C THR A 89 -28.05 -6.96 -5.58
N ASP A 90 -28.15 -6.36 -6.77
CA ASP A 90 -27.34 -5.18 -7.12
C ASP A 90 -27.67 -3.97 -6.23
N ALA A 91 -28.94 -3.78 -5.87
CA ALA A 91 -29.36 -2.74 -4.96
C ALA A 91 -28.83 -2.96 -3.52
N LEU A 92 -28.59 -4.21 -3.09
CA LEU A 92 -27.90 -4.48 -1.81
C LEU A 92 -26.48 -3.94 -1.79
N VAL A 93 -25.74 -4.09 -2.89
CA VAL A 93 -24.38 -3.51 -3.00
C VAL A 93 -24.44 -2.00 -2.84
N THR A 94 -25.38 -1.34 -3.51
CA THR A 94 -25.55 0.12 -3.38
C THR A 94 -25.91 0.54 -1.96
N LEU A 95 -26.78 -0.20 -1.27
CA LEU A 95 -27.11 0.03 0.14
C LEU A 95 -25.92 -0.18 1.07
N GLY A 96 -25.07 -1.17 0.79
CA GLY A 96 -23.80 -1.35 1.52
C GLY A 96 -22.86 -0.15 1.37
N MET A 97 -22.70 0.35 0.15
CA MET A 97 -21.90 1.57 -0.09
C MET A 97 -22.48 2.80 0.63
N LEU A 98 -23.80 2.92 0.72
CA LEU A 98 -24.46 3.98 1.48
C LEU A 98 -24.26 3.82 2.99
N ALA A 99 -24.31 2.59 3.51
CA ALA A 99 -24.01 2.31 4.92
C ALA A 99 -22.58 2.72 5.30
N GLU A 100 -21.58 2.47 4.44
CA GLU A 100 -20.23 2.99 4.67
C GLU A 100 -20.18 4.52 4.74
N ARG A 101 -20.90 5.20 3.85
CA ARG A 101 -20.96 6.67 3.85
C ARG A 101 -21.65 7.23 5.09
N GLU A 102 -22.57 6.47 5.69
CA GLU A 102 -23.24 6.79 6.95
C GLU A 102 -22.41 6.45 8.20
N GLY A 103 -21.22 5.85 8.03
CA GLY A 103 -20.32 5.49 9.12
C GLY A 103 -20.63 4.13 9.76
N GLU A 104 -21.27 3.24 9.02
CA GLU A 104 -21.70 1.91 9.48
C GLU A 104 -20.95 0.79 8.71
N PRO A 105 -19.60 0.67 8.85
CA PRO A 105 -18.81 -0.27 8.06
C PRO A 105 -19.16 -1.74 8.31
N ALA A 106 -19.59 -2.11 9.52
CA ALA A 106 -20.02 -3.47 9.83
C ALA A 106 -21.29 -3.83 9.06
N GLN A 107 -22.30 -2.94 9.04
CA GLN A 107 -23.52 -3.12 8.26
C GLN A 107 -23.22 -3.19 6.75
N ALA A 108 -22.29 -2.37 6.27
CA ALA A 108 -21.86 -2.41 4.89
C ALA A 108 -21.29 -3.77 4.50
N LEU A 109 -20.38 -4.32 5.31
CA LEU A 109 -19.78 -5.64 5.10
C LEU A 109 -20.82 -6.77 5.10
N ASP A 110 -21.81 -6.70 5.98
CA ASP A 110 -22.93 -7.67 6.00
C ASP A 110 -23.73 -7.61 4.69
N LEU A 111 -24.06 -6.40 4.21
CA LEU A 111 -24.79 -6.21 2.96
C LEU A 111 -23.98 -6.67 1.74
N PHE A 112 -22.68 -6.38 1.68
CA PHE A 112 -21.80 -6.88 0.62
C PHE A 112 -21.68 -8.41 0.64
N THR A 113 -21.57 -9.00 1.83
CA THR A 113 -21.50 -10.45 2.00
C THR A 113 -22.79 -11.13 1.56
N GLN A 114 -23.95 -10.56 1.90
CA GLN A 114 -25.24 -11.04 1.44
C GLN A 114 -25.33 -10.98 -0.09
N ALA A 115 -25.04 -9.80 -0.67
CA ALA A 115 -25.08 -9.59 -2.11
C ALA A 115 -24.15 -10.56 -2.87
N TYR A 116 -22.95 -10.78 -2.36
CA TYR A 116 -21.97 -11.70 -2.96
C TYR A 116 -22.51 -13.13 -3.00
N ARG A 117 -23.04 -13.64 -1.87
CA ARG A 117 -23.62 -15.01 -1.80
C ARG A 117 -24.83 -15.18 -2.71
N GLU A 118 -25.73 -14.19 -2.73
CA GLU A 118 -26.93 -14.23 -3.59
C GLU A 118 -26.54 -14.20 -5.07
N ALA A 119 -25.58 -13.34 -5.46
CA ALA A 119 -25.09 -13.24 -6.83
C ALA A 119 -24.45 -14.54 -7.32
N GLN A 120 -23.66 -15.20 -6.47
CA GLN A 120 -23.09 -16.52 -6.75
C GLN A 120 -24.19 -17.59 -6.96
N ALA A 121 -25.14 -17.67 -6.03
CA ALA A 121 -26.23 -18.65 -6.08
C ALA A 121 -27.08 -18.51 -7.36
N LEU A 122 -27.22 -17.29 -7.86
CA LEU A 122 -28.02 -16.98 -9.05
C LEU A 122 -27.15 -16.86 -10.33
N SER A 123 -25.85 -17.14 -10.25
CA SER A 123 -24.88 -17.05 -11.38
C SER A 123 -24.88 -15.68 -12.08
N MET A 124 -24.99 -14.60 -11.31
CA MET A 124 -25.07 -13.22 -11.80
C MET A 124 -23.70 -12.55 -11.81
N LEU A 125 -22.81 -12.95 -12.71
CA LEU A 125 -21.40 -12.61 -12.73
C LEU A 125 -21.10 -11.11 -12.53
N GLY A 126 -21.80 -10.20 -13.22
CA GLY A 126 -21.54 -8.76 -13.09
C GLY A 126 -21.81 -8.22 -11.69
N VAL A 127 -22.90 -8.68 -11.04
CA VAL A 127 -23.22 -8.30 -9.65
C VAL A 127 -22.29 -9.01 -8.67
N GLU A 128 -21.94 -10.27 -8.94
CA GLU A 128 -20.97 -11.06 -8.17
C GLU A 128 -19.63 -10.36 -8.08
N LEU A 129 -19.05 -9.92 -9.21
CA LEU A 129 -17.76 -9.23 -9.24
C LEU A 129 -17.81 -7.87 -8.52
N ARG A 130 -18.90 -7.11 -8.71
CA ARG A 130 -19.11 -5.84 -7.99
C ARG A 130 -19.21 -6.06 -6.47
N ALA A 131 -19.97 -7.07 -6.05
CA ALA A 131 -20.12 -7.40 -4.63
C ALA A 131 -18.81 -7.95 -4.03
N ALA A 132 -18.08 -8.80 -4.77
CA ALA A 132 -16.77 -9.33 -4.37
C ALA A 132 -15.76 -8.20 -4.14
N PHE A 133 -15.70 -7.23 -5.06
CA PHE A 133 -14.82 -6.06 -4.92
C PHE A 133 -15.14 -5.24 -3.67
N GLN A 134 -16.41 -4.88 -3.46
CA GLN A 134 -16.80 -4.09 -2.29
C GLN A 134 -16.56 -4.86 -0.98
N LYS A 135 -16.86 -6.16 -0.96
CA LYS A 135 -16.60 -7.03 0.18
C LYS A 135 -15.12 -7.14 0.50
N ALA A 136 -14.28 -7.46 -0.48
CA ALA A 136 -12.82 -7.58 -0.29
C ALA A 136 -12.20 -6.26 0.19
N ARG A 137 -12.65 -5.12 -0.37
CA ARG A 137 -12.21 -3.79 0.08
C ARG A 137 -12.61 -3.51 1.53
N ALA A 138 -13.86 -3.83 1.92
CA ALA A 138 -14.32 -3.63 3.29
C ALA A 138 -13.59 -4.55 4.29
N GLU A 139 -13.28 -5.78 3.91
CA GLU A 139 -12.45 -6.70 4.69
C GLU A 139 -11.02 -6.16 4.88
N LEU A 140 -10.40 -5.64 3.82
CA LEU A 140 -9.08 -5.02 3.90
C LEU A 140 -9.08 -3.77 4.80
N GLU A 141 -10.07 -2.91 4.66
CA GLU A 141 -10.27 -1.72 5.50
C GLU A 141 -10.49 -2.06 6.99
N SER A 142 -11.16 -3.18 7.28
CA SER A 142 -11.32 -3.67 8.65
C SER A 142 -10.05 -4.29 9.24
N GLY A 143 -9.05 -4.62 8.41
CA GLY A 143 -7.82 -5.31 8.79
C GLY A 143 -7.91 -6.84 8.72
N ASP A 144 -9.01 -7.41 8.21
CA ASP A 144 -9.12 -8.85 7.94
C ASP A 144 -8.50 -9.17 6.57
N LEU A 145 -7.15 -9.14 6.54
CA LEU A 145 -6.39 -9.32 5.31
C LEU A 145 -6.55 -10.72 4.72
N ALA A 146 -6.76 -11.73 5.56
CA ALA A 146 -6.95 -13.10 5.10
C ALA A 146 -8.30 -13.25 4.38
N ALA A 147 -9.38 -12.70 4.92
CA ALA A 147 -10.68 -12.67 4.26
C ALA A 147 -10.64 -11.86 2.97
N ALA A 148 -9.99 -10.68 2.99
CA ALA A 148 -9.82 -9.83 1.81
C ALA A 148 -9.08 -10.57 0.68
N ALA A 149 -7.97 -11.25 0.99
CA ALA A 149 -7.23 -12.05 0.03
C ALA A 149 -8.07 -13.18 -0.56
N ALA A 150 -8.81 -13.92 0.29
CA ALA A 150 -9.65 -15.02 -0.15
C ALA A 150 -10.79 -14.55 -1.07
N THR A 151 -11.51 -13.49 -0.67
CA THR A 151 -12.61 -12.91 -1.46
C THR A 151 -12.10 -12.37 -2.81
N ALA A 152 -10.98 -11.64 -2.79
CA ALA A 152 -10.39 -11.07 -4.00
C ALA A 152 -9.85 -12.14 -4.95
N HIS A 153 -9.25 -13.21 -4.41
CA HIS A 153 -8.78 -14.35 -5.19
C HIS A 153 -9.94 -15.07 -5.90
N GLU A 154 -10.98 -15.42 -5.14
CA GLU A 154 -12.16 -16.12 -5.70
C GLU A 154 -12.84 -15.29 -6.78
N GLY A 155 -13.10 -14.00 -6.51
CA GLY A 155 -13.68 -13.09 -7.50
C GLY A 155 -12.78 -12.88 -8.72
N GLY A 156 -11.47 -12.80 -8.52
CA GLY A 156 -10.46 -12.70 -9.59
C GLY A 156 -10.47 -13.93 -10.51
N GLN A 157 -10.54 -15.14 -9.94
CA GLN A 157 -10.66 -16.38 -10.72
C GLN A 157 -11.96 -16.42 -11.54
N ARG A 158 -13.06 -15.92 -10.99
CA ARG A 158 -14.35 -15.81 -11.71
C ARG A 158 -14.26 -14.83 -12.87
N ALA A 159 -13.58 -13.68 -12.67
CA ALA A 159 -13.34 -12.71 -13.72
C ALA A 159 -12.45 -13.30 -14.82
N ASP A 160 -11.38 -14.01 -14.46
CA ASP A 160 -10.45 -14.63 -15.41
C ASP A 160 -11.15 -15.70 -16.27
N ALA A 161 -11.90 -16.59 -15.65
CA ALA A 161 -12.69 -17.62 -16.35
C ALA A 161 -13.69 -17.04 -17.36
N ALA A 162 -14.11 -15.78 -17.17
CA ALA A 162 -15.01 -15.06 -18.07
C ALA A 162 -14.29 -14.14 -19.07
N GLY A 163 -12.94 -14.08 -19.06
CA GLY A 163 -12.17 -13.18 -19.91
C GLY A 163 -12.27 -11.69 -19.47
N LEU A 164 -12.56 -11.42 -18.20
CA LEU A 164 -12.79 -10.09 -17.64
C LEU A 164 -11.66 -9.64 -16.69
N SER A 165 -10.49 -10.27 -16.74
CA SER A 165 -9.37 -9.98 -15.82
C SER A 165 -8.91 -8.52 -15.86
N LEU A 166 -8.98 -7.86 -17.02
CA LEU A 166 -8.63 -6.45 -17.21
C LEU A 166 -9.85 -5.51 -17.26
N ALA A 167 -11.07 -6.04 -17.06
CA ALA A 167 -12.24 -5.21 -16.83
C ALA A 167 -12.20 -4.60 -15.41
N PRO A 168 -12.93 -3.49 -15.14
CA PRO A 168 -12.77 -2.73 -13.89
C PRO A 168 -12.72 -3.59 -12.63
N TYR A 169 -13.74 -4.40 -12.36
CA TYR A 169 -13.75 -5.24 -11.14
C TYR A 169 -12.74 -6.39 -11.17
N GLY A 170 -12.43 -6.94 -12.35
CA GLY A 170 -11.40 -7.97 -12.48
C GLY A 170 -10.02 -7.43 -12.13
N LEU A 171 -9.71 -6.23 -12.61
CA LEU A 171 -8.49 -5.49 -12.30
C LEU A 171 -8.39 -5.15 -10.81
N ASP A 172 -9.48 -4.60 -10.24
CA ASP A 172 -9.52 -4.17 -8.85
C ASP A 172 -9.40 -5.36 -7.88
N LEU A 173 -9.98 -6.53 -8.22
CA LEU A 173 -9.83 -7.75 -7.45
C LEU A 173 -8.40 -8.29 -7.48
N GLN A 174 -7.71 -8.25 -8.63
CA GLN A 174 -6.29 -8.60 -8.69
C GLN A 174 -5.45 -7.66 -7.80
N TYR A 175 -5.74 -6.37 -7.84
CA TYR A 175 -5.09 -5.39 -6.99
C TYR A 175 -5.31 -5.67 -5.50
N LEU A 176 -6.56 -5.89 -5.07
CA LEU A 176 -6.87 -6.17 -3.66
C LEU A 176 -6.22 -7.46 -3.18
N HIS A 177 -6.19 -8.50 -4.02
CA HIS A 177 -5.50 -9.76 -3.72
C HIS A 177 -4.01 -9.54 -3.46
N TYR A 178 -3.35 -8.80 -4.35
CA TYR A 178 -1.95 -8.43 -4.20
C TYR A 178 -1.71 -7.58 -2.94
N LEU A 179 -2.54 -6.56 -2.71
CA LEU A 179 -2.37 -5.62 -1.61
C LEU A 179 -2.56 -6.30 -0.24
N ALA A 180 -3.52 -7.23 -0.13
CA ALA A 180 -3.72 -7.99 1.09
C ALA A 180 -2.46 -8.82 1.45
N HIS A 181 -1.86 -9.51 0.46
CA HIS A 181 -0.62 -10.27 0.67
C HIS A 181 0.63 -9.39 0.87
N TYR A 182 0.66 -8.20 0.30
CA TYR A 182 1.70 -7.23 0.61
C TYR A 182 1.61 -6.76 2.06
N ALA A 183 0.40 -6.44 2.53
CA ALA A 183 0.16 -5.90 3.86
C ALA A 183 0.43 -6.92 4.98
N ASP A 184 0.00 -8.18 4.80
CA ASP A 184 0.19 -9.25 5.78
C ASP A 184 1.62 -9.81 5.85
N GLY A 185 2.49 -9.41 4.91
CA GLY A 185 3.88 -9.86 4.84
C GLY A 185 4.10 -11.13 4.01
N CYS A 186 3.10 -11.66 3.32
CA CYS A 186 3.24 -12.79 2.39
C CYS A 186 3.93 -12.37 1.07
N TRP A 187 5.11 -11.73 1.18
CA TRP A 187 5.79 -11.08 0.06
C TRP A 187 6.28 -12.01 -1.05
N ASN A 188 6.46 -13.30 -0.77
CA ASN A 188 6.77 -14.26 -1.84
C ASN A 188 5.57 -14.43 -2.76
N HIS A 189 4.38 -14.58 -2.18
CA HIS A 189 3.14 -14.70 -2.96
C HIS A 189 2.76 -13.38 -3.65
N ALA A 190 2.88 -12.25 -2.96
CA ALA A 190 2.73 -10.93 -3.58
C ALA A 190 3.69 -10.73 -4.77
N GLY A 191 4.94 -11.24 -4.67
CA GLY A 191 5.91 -11.21 -5.75
C GLY A 191 5.47 -12.04 -6.96
N GLU A 192 4.96 -13.25 -6.75
CA GLU A 192 4.40 -14.10 -7.81
C GLU A 192 3.24 -13.41 -8.55
N LEU A 193 2.36 -12.73 -7.82
CA LEU A 193 1.28 -11.95 -8.40
C LEU A 193 1.83 -10.76 -9.20
N ALA A 194 2.80 -10.02 -8.64
CA ALA A 194 3.41 -8.86 -9.28
C ALA A 194 4.19 -9.21 -10.56
N ASP A 195 4.78 -10.39 -10.64
CA ASP A 195 5.44 -10.90 -11.87
C ASP A 195 4.43 -11.02 -13.02
N GLY A 196 3.16 -11.32 -12.71
CA GLY A 196 2.06 -11.34 -13.67
C GLY A 196 1.63 -9.96 -14.18
N PHE A 197 1.93 -8.87 -13.41
CA PHE A 197 1.55 -7.50 -13.78
C PHE A 197 2.45 -6.88 -14.87
N GLY A 198 3.59 -7.49 -15.15
CA GLY A 198 4.53 -7.00 -16.14
C GLY A 198 5.28 -5.72 -15.74
N VAL A 199 6.40 -5.46 -16.40
CA VAL A 199 7.15 -4.20 -16.27
C VAL A 199 6.79 -3.27 -17.44
N ARG A 200 6.67 -3.83 -18.63
CA ARG A 200 6.30 -3.11 -19.85
C ARG A 200 4.79 -3.13 -20.01
N VAL A 201 4.21 -1.96 -20.13
CA VAL A 201 2.76 -1.77 -20.22
C VAL A 201 2.40 -1.17 -21.57
N THR A 202 1.27 -1.59 -22.11
CA THR A 202 0.72 -1.11 -23.40
C THR A 202 -0.65 -0.49 -23.25
N THR A 203 -1.32 -0.74 -22.12
CA THR A 203 -2.67 -0.23 -21.80
C THR A 203 -2.69 0.44 -20.43
N ALA A 204 -3.68 1.31 -20.21
CA ALA A 204 -3.91 1.95 -18.91
C ALA A 204 -4.18 0.92 -17.80
N SER A 205 -4.89 -0.17 -18.09
CA SER A 205 -5.15 -1.25 -17.12
C SER A 205 -3.88 -1.95 -16.68
N GLU A 206 -2.98 -2.28 -17.61
CA GLU A 206 -1.66 -2.85 -17.29
C GLU A 206 -0.79 -1.84 -16.53
N ALA A 207 -0.86 -0.53 -16.88
CA ALA A 207 -0.15 0.51 -16.17
C ALA A 207 -0.59 0.58 -14.70
N ARG A 208 -1.88 0.48 -14.43
CA ARG A 208 -2.43 0.47 -13.07
C ARG A 208 -1.90 -0.73 -12.26
N LEU A 209 -1.94 -1.94 -12.80
CA LEU A 209 -1.37 -3.12 -12.13
C LEU A 209 0.14 -2.98 -11.92
N SER A 210 0.87 -2.47 -12.92
CA SER A 210 2.31 -2.23 -12.81
C SER A 210 2.64 -1.18 -11.74
N ALA A 211 1.80 -0.15 -11.57
CA ALA A 211 1.93 0.82 -10.47
C ALA A 211 1.80 0.15 -9.09
N MET A 212 0.90 -0.83 -8.96
CA MET A 212 0.75 -1.59 -7.70
C MET A 212 2.01 -2.39 -7.34
N ALA A 213 2.68 -2.98 -8.31
CA ALA A 213 3.91 -3.72 -8.07
C ALA A 213 5.04 -2.86 -7.46
N LEU A 214 4.98 -1.53 -7.60
CA LEU A 214 5.92 -0.61 -6.93
C LEU A 214 5.90 -0.72 -5.40
N PHE A 215 4.80 -1.12 -4.78
CA PHE A 215 4.78 -1.33 -3.32
C PHE A 215 5.90 -2.28 -2.88
N LEU A 216 5.98 -3.44 -3.52
CA LEU A 216 6.98 -4.46 -3.21
C LEU A 216 8.38 -4.06 -3.70
N ASP A 217 8.48 -3.49 -4.91
CA ASP A 217 9.76 -3.05 -5.47
C ASP A 217 10.43 -1.99 -4.59
N VAL A 218 9.67 -0.99 -4.11
CA VAL A 218 10.17 0.06 -3.22
C VAL A 218 10.55 -0.50 -1.85
N ALA A 219 9.69 -1.35 -1.28
CA ALA A 219 9.93 -1.93 0.04
C ALA A 219 11.14 -2.88 0.05
N ARG A 220 11.41 -3.60 -1.06
CA ARG A 220 12.60 -4.43 -1.25
C ARG A 220 13.84 -3.65 -1.71
N GLY A 221 13.68 -2.39 -2.14
CA GLY A 221 14.77 -1.62 -2.74
C GLY A 221 15.20 -2.16 -4.10
N SER A 222 14.25 -2.67 -4.89
CA SER A 222 14.48 -3.30 -6.19
C SER A 222 15.01 -2.28 -7.21
N PRO A 223 15.99 -2.67 -8.05
CA PRO A 223 16.43 -1.83 -9.17
C PRO A 223 15.34 -1.65 -10.24
N ALA A 224 14.30 -2.47 -10.25
CA ALA A 224 13.17 -2.39 -11.19
C ALA A 224 12.36 -1.10 -11.03
N VAL A 225 12.44 -0.39 -9.88
CA VAL A 225 11.71 0.87 -9.64
C VAL A 225 11.96 1.90 -10.75
N ALA A 226 13.22 2.07 -11.18
CA ALA A 226 13.55 3.06 -12.21
C ALA A 226 13.00 2.68 -13.59
N GLU A 227 13.06 1.40 -13.95
CA GLU A 227 12.52 0.90 -15.21
C GLU A 227 11.00 1.01 -15.22
N ARG A 228 10.34 0.60 -14.14
CA ARG A 228 8.88 0.69 -13.99
C ARG A 228 8.39 2.14 -14.06
N ARG A 229 9.09 3.08 -13.42
CA ARG A 229 8.80 4.52 -13.56
C ARG A 229 8.74 4.96 -15.02
N ALA A 230 9.77 4.63 -15.80
CA ALA A 230 9.87 5.03 -17.20
C ALA A 230 8.72 4.50 -18.08
N TRP A 231 8.17 3.32 -17.74
CA TRP A 231 7.02 2.73 -18.43
C TRP A 231 5.68 3.29 -17.97
N LEU A 232 5.55 3.74 -16.72
CA LEU A 232 4.31 4.27 -16.16
C LEU A 232 4.07 5.74 -16.50
N GLU A 233 5.12 6.54 -16.57
CA GLU A 233 5.05 8.00 -16.75
C GLU A 233 4.16 8.46 -17.93
N PRO A 234 4.15 7.80 -19.11
CA PRO A 234 3.27 8.17 -20.22
C PRO A 234 1.76 7.99 -19.94
N PHE A 235 1.38 7.21 -18.94
CA PHE A 235 -0.02 6.93 -18.60
C PHE A 235 -0.57 7.84 -17.51
N TRP A 236 0.24 8.66 -16.85
CA TRP A 236 -0.19 9.47 -15.70
C TRP A 236 -1.26 10.50 -16.06
N ALA A 237 -1.19 11.09 -17.25
CA ALA A 237 -2.19 12.07 -17.70
C ALA A 237 -3.60 11.49 -17.91
N GLY A 238 -3.73 10.18 -18.03
CA GLY A 238 -5.00 9.48 -18.29
C GLY A 238 -5.52 8.64 -17.12
N ASP A 239 -4.74 8.48 -16.05
CA ASP A 239 -5.12 7.68 -14.88
C ASP A 239 -4.56 8.32 -13.59
N SER A 240 -5.33 9.24 -13.01
CA SER A 240 -4.96 9.93 -11.77
C SER A 240 -4.78 8.96 -10.59
N PHE A 241 -5.55 7.87 -10.54
CA PHE A 241 -5.41 6.84 -9.49
C PHE A 241 -4.05 6.11 -9.57
N GLY A 242 -3.68 5.63 -10.75
CA GLY A 242 -2.37 5.00 -10.97
C GLY A 242 -1.22 5.99 -10.75
N ALA A 243 -1.40 7.25 -11.18
CA ALA A 243 -0.41 8.30 -11.03
C ALA A 243 -0.11 8.62 -9.56
N TYR A 244 -1.13 8.83 -8.72
CA TYR A 244 -0.88 9.18 -7.31
C TYR A 244 -0.22 8.03 -6.54
N ILE A 245 -0.58 6.77 -6.82
CA ILE A 245 0.06 5.61 -6.21
C ILE A 245 1.53 5.53 -6.63
N ALA A 246 1.80 5.61 -7.93
CA ALA A 246 3.16 5.55 -8.45
C ALA A 246 4.04 6.67 -7.87
N ARG A 247 3.59 7.93 -7.92
CA ARG A 247 4.33 9.08 -7.39
C ARG A 247 4.54 8.99 -5.87
N GLY A 248 3.51 8.57 -5.11
CA GLY A 248 3.63 8.38 -3.66
C GLY A 248 4.68 7.34 -3.29
N LEU A 249 4.75 6.23 -4.04
CA LEU A 249 5.76 5.19 -3.85
C LEU A 249 7.16 5.63 -4.34
N LEU A 250 7.23 6.42 -5.42
CA LEU A 250 8.50 7.00 -5.88
C LEU A 250 9.05 8.04 -4.89
N ALA A 251 8.18 8.82 -4.24
CA ALA A 251 8.55 9.69 -3.13
C ALA A 251 9.15 8.87 -1.97
N GLU A 252 8.53 7.75 -1.61
CA GLU A 252 9.04 6.84 -0.58
C GLU A 252 10.39 6.22 -1.00
N HIS A 253 10.53 5.80 -2.25
CA HIS A 253 11.80 5.31 -2.79
C HIS A 253 12.93 6.34 -2.70
N ALA A 254 12.65 7.59 -3.08
CA ALA A 254 13.62 8.69 -2.97
C ALA A 254 14.01 8.94 -1.50
N LEU A 255 13.04 8.91 -0.58
CA LEU A 255 13.27 9.07 0.85
C LEU A 255 14.20 7.96 1.40
N TRP A 256 14.00 6.69 1.04
CA TRP A 256 14.89 5.59 1.41
C TRP A 256 16.33 5.77 0.90
N ARG A 257 16.52 6.45 -0.20
CA ARG A 257 17.85 6.80 -0.75
C ARG A 257 18.44 8.06 -0.14
N GLY A 258 17.73 8.74 0.76
CA GLY A 258 18.15 10.01 1.36
C GLY A 258 17.98 11.23 0.44
N ASP A 259 17.35 11.04 -0.73
CA ASP A 259 17.04 12.12 -1.68
C ASP A 259 15.70 12.79 -1.30
N THR A 260 15.79 13.63 -0.27
CA THR A 260 14.61 14.35 0.24
C THR A 260 14.07 15.38 -0.75
N ALA A 261 14.90 15.91 -1.65
CA ALA A 261 14.47 16.87 -2.66
C ALA A 261 13.54 16.22 -3.69
N THR A 262 13.94 15.09 -4.26
CA THR A 262 13.09 14.31 -5.17
C THR A 262 11.83 13.80 -4.46
N ALA A 263 11.93 13.33 -3.21
CA ALA A 263 10.77 12.88 -2.44
C ALA A 263 9.71 13.99 -2.31
N LEU A 264 10.14 15.21 -1.94
CA LEU A 264 9.25 16.36 -1.80
C LEU A 264 8.67 16.85 -3.13
N ALA A 265 9.43 16.75 -4.23
CA ALA A 265 8.93 17.10 -5.56
C ALA A 265 7.80 16.15 -6.00
N GLU A 266 7.95 14.83 -5.80
CA GLU A 266 6.90 13.86 -6.09
C GLU A 266 5.67 14.03 -5.19
N VAL A 267 5.87 14.32 -3.89
CA VAL A 267 4.76 14.64 -2.96
C VAL A 267 4.00 15.88 -3.45
N ALA A 268 4.69 16.97 -3.79
CA ALA A 268 4.05 18.20 -4.24
C ALA A 268 3.26 17.99 -5.54
N ALA A 269 3.82 17.25 -6.50
CA ALA A 269 3.14 16.91 -7.75
C ALA A 269 1.87 16.06 -7.50
N THR A 270 1.96 15.08 -6.59
CA THR A 270 0.81 14.23 -6.22
C THR A 270 -0.30 15.06 -5.57
N LEU A 271 0.05 15.93 -4.63
CA LEU A 271 -0.94 16.80 -3.95
C LEU A 271 -1.62 17.75 -4.93
N ALA A 272 -0.89 18.32 -5.89
CA ALA A 272 -1.46 19.19 -6.91
C ALA A 272 -2.45 18.45 -7.82
N GLU A 273 -2.19 17.20 -8.18
CA GLU A 273 -3.11 16.37 -8.95
C GLU A 273 -4.37 16.01 -8.14
N MET A 274 -4.24 15.76 -6.83
CA MET A 274 -5.36 15.41 -5.96
C MET A 274 -6.27 16.59 -5.59
N ASP A 275 -5.76 17.83 -5.64
CA ASP A 275 -6.51 19.05 -5.29
C ASP A 275 -7.47 19.51 -6.41
N VAL A 276 -7.22 19.10 -7.66
CA VAL A 276 -8.03 19.53 -8.84
C VAL A 276 -9.51 19.13 -8.71
N GLU A 277 -9.81 18.09 -7.94
CA GLU A 277 -11.18 17.58 -7.73
C GLU A 277 -11.93 18.23 -6.54
N GLY A 278 -11.38 19.28 -5.92
CA GLY A 278 -12.06 20.08 -4.87
C GLY A 278 -11.93 19.50 -3.46
N GLY A 279 -10.73 19.23 -3.01
CA GLY A 279 -10.38 18.85 -1.64
C GLY A 279 -9.88 17.41 -1.49
N TYR A 280 -9.13 17.19 -0.43
CA TYR A 280 -8.44 15.94 -0.20
C TYR A 280 -9.36 14.83 0.34
N GLY A 281 -9.17 13.60 -0.15
CA GLY A 281 -9.74 12.38 0.41
C GLY A 281 -8.68 11.54 1.16
N PRO A 282 -9.09 10.40 1.76
CA PRO A 282 -8.19 9.56 2.58
C PRO A 282 -6.84 9.17 1.93
N PRO A 283 -6.72 8.97 0.61
CA PRO A 283 -5.44 8.64 0.00
C PRO A 283 -4.32 9.67 0.21
N VAL A 284 -4.65 10.95 0.44
CA VAL A 284 -3.66 12.01 0.71
C VAL A 284 -2.84 11.76 1.97
N ILE A 285 -3.40 11.04 2.95
CA ILE A 285 -2.80 10.83 4.28
C ILE A 285 -1.43 10.16 4.14
N ARG A 286 -1.34 9.10 3.32
CA ARG A 286 -0.08 8.39 3.07
C ARG A 286 0.96 9.29 2.40
N VAL A 287 0.57 10.02 1.37
CA VAL A 287 1.44 10.94 0.63
C VAL A 287 1.99 12.03 1.54
N ALA A 288 1.11 12.64 2.34
CA ALA A 288 1.48 13.65 3.32
C ALA A 288 2.44 13.10 4.39
N ALA A 289 2.21 11.87 4.89
CA ALA A 289 3.09 11.22 5.87
C ALA A 289 4.52 11.01 5.30
N VAL A 290 4.66 10.64 4.04
CA VAL A 290 5.97 10.52 3.36
C VAL A 290 6.65 11.89 3.26
N GLY A 291 5.90 12.93 2.88
CA GLY A 291 6.41 14.30 2.85
C GLY A 291 6.83 14.83 4.21
N LEU A 292 6.04 14.54 5.26
CA LEU A 292 6.36 14.89 6.65
C LEU A 292 7.65 14.20 7.13
N ALA A 293 7.86 12.92 6.77
CA ALA A 293 9.11 12.23 7.05
C ALA A 293 10.31 12.90 6.40
N ALA A 294 10.18 13.33 5.13
CA ALA A 294 11.24 14.07 4.42
C ALA A 294 11.54 15.42 5.07
N ARG A 295 10.50 16.21 5.41
CA ARG A 295 10.65 17.49 6.13
C ARG A 295 11.26 17.31 7.52
N GLY A 296 10.81 16.29 8.25
CA GLY A 296 11.36 15.92 9.54
C GLY A 296 12.85 15.59 9.49
N ASP A 297 13.29 14.86 8.46
CA ASP A 297 14.71 14.56 8.26
C ASP A 297 15.54 15.82 7.94
N GLN A 298 15.01 16.74 7.14
CA GLN A 298 15.66 18.03 6.84
C GLN A 298 15.74 18.91 8.09
N ALA A 299 14.65 19.05 8.84
CA ALA A 299 14.62 19.82 10.08
C ALA A 299 15.60 19.29 11.13
N ARG A 300 15.71 17.96 11.27
CA ARG A 300 16.70 17.33 12.17
C ARG A 300 18.14 17.60 11.74
N ARG A 301 18.44 17.51 10.44
CA ARG A 301 19.78 17.81 9.90
C ARG A 301 20.15 19.27 10.14
N ALA A 302 19.22 20.20 9.90
CA ALA A 302 19.41 21.63 10.14
C ALA A 302 19.71 21.92 11.63
N ARG A 303 18.89 21.38 12.56
CA ARG A 303 19.15 21.51 14.01
C ARG A 303 20.51 20.93 14.42
N ALA A 304 20.88 19.77 13.89
CA ALA A 304 22.18 19.17 14.18
C ALA A 304 23.36 20.01 13.65
N ALA A 305 23.15 20.81 12.61
CA ALA A 305 24.11 21.77 12.08
C ALA A 305 24.06 23.14 12.77
N GLY A 306 23.13 23.38 13.71
CA GLY A 306 22.92 24.66 14.37
C GLY A 306 22.22 25.70 13.49
N ASP A 307 21.55 25.28 12.42
CA ASP A 307 20.78 26.13 11.50
C ASP A 307 19.29 26.13 11.89
N ASP A 308 18.99 26.95 12.91
CA ASP A 308 17.63 27.06 13.44
C ASP A 308 16.66 27.72 12.45
N GLU A 309 17.17 28.60 11.56
CA GLU A 309 16.36 29.27 10.54
C GLU A 309 15.83 28.25 9.51
N THR A 310 16.71 27.43 8.96
CA THR A 310 16.33 26.33 8.05
C THR A 310 15.42 25.33 8.76
N ALA A 311 15.71 24.98 10.03
CA ALA A 311 14.85 24.07 10.79
C ALA A 311 13.43 24.62 10.96
N ALA A 312 13.26 25.91 11.25
CA ALA A 312 11.96 26.56 11.37
C ALA A 312 11.22 26.64 10.02
N ALA A 313 11.93 26.90 8.92
CA ALA A 313 11.35 26.90 7.58
C ALA A 313 10.81 25.52 7.19
N GLU A 314 11.53 24.43 7.51
CA GLU A 314 11.08 23.06 7.27
C GLU A 314 9.83 22.70 8.09
N VAL A 315 9.74 23.15 9.34
CA VAL A 315 8.52 23.00 10.17
C VAL A 315 7.36 23.76 9.56
N THR A 316 7.56 24.98 9.09
CA THR A 316 6.50 25.76 8.43
C THR A 316 6.00 25.06 7.15
N ALA A 317 6.91 24.52 6.35
CA ALA A 317 6.54 23.76 5.14
C ALA A 317 5.83 22.43 5.48
N ALA A 318 6.19 21.79 6.59
CA ALA A 318 5.56 20.57 7.05
C ALA A 318 4.11 20.79 7.55
N GLN A 319 3.77 22.02 8.01
CA GLN A 319 2.41 22.36 8.43
C GLN A 319 1.39 22.12 7.32
N VAL A 320 1.69 22.47 6.09
CA VAL A 320 0.80 22.26 4.93
C VAL A 320 0.49 20.76 4.74
N LEU A 321 1.48 19.91 4.97
CA LEU A 321 1.33 18.46 4.81
C LEU A 321 0.46 17.83 5.90
N ILE A 322 0.65 18.24 7.16
CA ILE A 322 -0.19 17.71 8.24
C ILE A 322 -1.62 18.21 8.12
N ASP A 323 -1.82 19.44 7.66
CA ASP A 323 -3.17 19.98 7.44
C ASP A 323 -3.87 19.21 6.31
N ALA A 324 -3.17 18.89 5.21
CA ALA A 324 -3.69 18.02 4.14
C ALA A 324 -4.04 16.61 4.65
N ALA A 325 -3.20 16.01 5.49
CA ALA A 325 -3.48 14.69 6.08
C ALA A 325 -4.74 14.72 6.97
N ARG A 326 -4.90 15.75 7.78
CA ARG A 326 -6.07 15.95 8.65
C ARG A 326 -7.34 16.22 7.85
N GLU A 327 -7.25 17.03 6.80
CA GLU A 327 -8.37 17.26 5.87
C GLU A 327 -8.79 15.96 5.21
N GLY A 328 -7.83 15.19 4.67
CA GLY A 328 -8.10 13.88 4.08
C GLY A 328 -8.75 12.90 5.06
N ALA A 329 -8.36 12.94 6.33
CA ALA A 329 -8.94 12.12 7.40
C ALA A 329 -10.36 12.57 7.77
N ALA A 330 -10.59 13.86 7.84
CA ALA A 330 -11.92 14.43 8.11
C ALA A 330 -12.89 14.21 6.95
N TYR A 331 -12.34 14.05 5.75
CA TYR A 331 -13.05 13.81 4.49
C TYR A 331 -14.33 14.66 4.37
N PRO A 332 -14.23 15.99 4.21
CA PRO A 332 -15.36 16.89 4.31
C PRO A 332 -16.56 16.57 3.41
N ARG A 333 -16.29 15.93 2.27
CA ARG A 333 -17.34 15.45 1.35
C ARG A 333 -18.14 14.26 1.89
N ARG A 334 -17.63 13.56 2.89
CA ARG A 334 -18.25 12.40 3.54
C ARG A 334 -18.00 12.43 5.04
N PRO A 335 -18.67 13.35 5.78
CA PRO A 335 -18.32 13.67 7.17
C PRO A 335 -18.55 12.52 8.17
N LYS A 336 -19.29 11.47 7.76
CA LYS A 336 -19.50 10.27 8.55
C LYS A 336 -18.58 9.11 8.18
N PHE A 337 -17.72 9.31 7.17
CA PHE A 337 -16.78 8.27 6.73
C PHE A 337 -15.83 7.88 7.87
N VAL A 338 -15.64 6.58 8.05
CA VAL A 338 -14.74 6.01 9.06
C VAL A 338 -13.50 5.46 8.36
N LEU A 339 -12.33 5.96 8.72
CA LEU A 339 -11.06 5.44 8.22
C LEU A 339 -10.88 3.97 8.62
N GLY A 340 -10.46 3.14 7.68
CA GLY A 340 -9.98 1.79 7.93
C GLY A 340 -8.67 1.75 8.72
N VAL A 341 -8.19 0.55 9.03
CA VAL A 341 -6.95 0.35 9.81
C VAL A 341 -5.76 1.02 9.12
N ASP A 342 -5.60 0.84 7.82
CA ASP A 342 -4.51 1.45 7.04
C ASP A 342 -4.54 2.98 7.12
N GLY A 343 -5.70 3.58 6.85
CA GLY A 343 -5.88 5.04 6.90
C GLY A 343 -5.59 5.63 8.28
N ARG A 344 -6.07 4.98 9.36
CA ARG A 344 -5.77 5.40 10.74
C ARG A 344 -4.29 5.26 11.08
N GLY A 345 -3.64 4.17 10.64
CA GLY A 345 -2.21 3.94 10.83
C GLY A 345 -1.35 5.00 10.15
N TRP A 346 -1.70 5.36 8.91
CA TRP A 346 -1.01 6.42 8.19
C TRP A 346 -1.24 7.81 8.78
N LEU A 347 -2.45 8.10 9.29
CA LEU A 347 -2.73 9.35 10.00
C LEU A 347 -1.91 9.46 11.30
N ALA A 348 -1.90 8.40 12.11
CA ALA A 348 -1.08 8.35 13.32
C ALA A 348 0.41 8.56 12.99
N ARG A 349 0.91 7.95 11.90
CA ARG A 349 2.27 8.17 11.41
C ARG A 349 2.51 9.62 10.98
N ALA A 350 1.57 10.23 10.26
CA ALA A 350 1.66 11.64 9.87
C ALA A 350 1.79 12.55 11.09
N GLU A 351 0.99 12.33 12.14
CA GLU A 351 1.07 13.07 13.40
C GLU A 351 2.43 12.86 14.12
N ALA A 352 2.92 11.62 14.17
CA ALA A 352 4.22 11.32 14.77
C ALA A 352 5.39 11.96 13.99
N GLU A 353 5.37 11.92 12.66
CA GLU A 353 6.37 12.59 11.80
C GLU A 353 6.26 14.12 11.92
N TRP A 354 5.06 14.67 12.06
CA TRP A 354 4.86 16.09 12.34
C TRP A 354 5.49 16.51 13.67
N ALA A 355 5.24 15.74 14.75
CA ALA A 355 5.88 15.98 16.04
C ALA A 355 7.41 15.90 15.92
N ARG A 356 7.93 14.92 15.17
CA ARG A 356 9.37 14.76 14.92
C ARG A 356 9.96 15.95 14.14
N ALA A 357 9.25 16.48 13.15
CA ALA A 357 9.65 17.68 12.43
C ALA A 357 9.79 18.89 13.37
N GLN A 358 8.93 19.01 14.37
CA GLN A 358 8.98 20.03 15.42
C GLN A 358 10.11 19.79 16.46
N GLY A 359 10.86 18.71 16.36
CA GLY A 359 11.91 18.35 17.33
C GLY A 359 11.43 17.54 18.51
N ARG A 360 10.20 17.02 18.49
CA ARG A 360 9.61 16.17 19.51
C ARG A 360 9.48 14.74 18.98
N ASN A 361 10.53 13.94 19.16
CA ASN A 361 10.49 12.53 18.76
C ASN A 361 9.93 11.69 19.91
N ASP A 362 8.59 11.67 20.03
CA ASP A 362 7.87 11.09 21.15
C ASP A 362 7.65 9.57 20.99
N PRO A 363 8.17 8.73 21.91
CA PRO A 363 7.93 7.29 21.89
C PRO A 363 6.44 6.90 21.98
N GLU A 364 5.62 7.63 22.76
CA GLU A 364 4.19 7.32 22.88
C GLU A 364 3.46 7.50 21.56
N ALA A 365 3.79 8.55 20.80
CA ALA A 365 3.22 8.77 19.48
C ALA A 365 3.57 7.60 18.53
N TRP A 366 4.82 7.14 18.52
CA TRP A 366 5.24 6.01 17.70
C TRP A 366 4.66 4.67 18.17
N GLN A 367 4.49 4.49 19.47
CA GLN A 367 3.81 3.32 20.03
C GLN A 367 2.36 3.24 19.52
N ALA A 368 1.64 4.36 19.51
CA ALA A 368 0.29 4.43 18.97
C ALA A 368 0.23 4.07 17.48
N VAL A 369 1.24 4.43 16.68
CA VAL A 369 1.35 4.00 15.27
C VAL A 369 1.48 2.49 15.16
N VAL A 370 2.37 1.88 15.96
CA VAL A 370 2.59 0.43 16.01
C VAL A 370 1.29 -0.31 16.36
N GLU A 371 0.57 0.18 17.37
CA GLU A 371 -0.69 -0.41 17.82
C GLU A 371 -1.81 -0.28 16.78
N THR A 372 -1.87 0.85 16.09
CA THR A 372 -2.91 1.12 15.09
C THR A 372 -2.76 0.24 13.85
N PHE A 373 -1.56 0.07 13.31
CA PHE A 373 -1.33 -0.88 12.22
C PHE A 373 -1.51 -2.32 12.70
N GLY A 374 -1.06 -2.63 13.91
CA GLY A 374 -1.17 -3.95 14.52
C GLY A 374 -0.39 -5.04 13.76
N PRO A 375 -0.56 -6.31 14.17
CA PRO A 375 0.21 -7.42 13.59
C PRO A 375 -0.19 -7.74 12.14
N ALA A 376 -1.39 -7.36 11.71
CA ALA A 376 -1.86 -7.64 10.35
C ALA A 376 -1.06 -6.88 9.29
N PHE A 377 -0.67 -5.63 9.55
CA PHE A 377 0.12 -4.82 8.63
C PHE A 377 1.61 -4.98 8.92
N THR A 378 2.15 -6.16 8.62
CA THR A 378 3.48 -6.63 9.01
C THR A 378 4.61 -5.63 8.70
N TYR A 379 4.69 -5.16 7.46
CA TYR A 379 5.75 -4.23 7.03
C TYR A 379 5.60 -2.84 7.65
N GLU A 380 4.39 -2.28 7.66
CA GLU A 380 4.15 -0.95 8.21
C GLU A 380 4.35 -0.93 9.73
N THR A 381 4.01 -2.01 10.41
CA THR A 381 4.31 -2.20 11.84
C THR A 381 5.83 -2.26 12.08
N ALA A 382 6.59 -2.98 11.27
CA ALA A 382 8.04 -3.03 11.39
C ALA A 382 8.69 -1.65 11.14
N ARG A 383 8.21 -0.88 10.15
CA ARG A 383 8.64 0.51 9.91
C ARG A 383 8.35 1.42 11.10
N SER A 384 7.19 1.25 11.72
CA SER A 384 6.79 2.05 12.90
C SER A 384 7.65 1.69 14.11
N ARG A 385 7.97 0.40 14.31
CA ARG A 385 8.90 -0.07 15.35
C ARG A 385 10.32 0.48 15.15
N TRP A 386 10.79 0.63 13.91
CA TRP A 386 12.06 1.29 13.65
C TRP A 386 12.07 2.73 14.19
N ARG A 387 11.03 3.53 13.91
CA ARG A 387 10.90 4.89 14.43
C ARG A 387 10.70 4.92 15.95
N LEU A 388 9.92 3.99 16.49
CA LEU A 388 9.75 3.83 17.93
C LEU A 388 11.08 3.53 18.62
N ALA A 389 11.89 2.61 18.07
CA ALA A 389 13.20 2.30 18.61
C ALA A 389 14.15 3.50 18.56
N GLU A 390 14.08 4.34 17.51
CA GLU A 390 14.84 5.60 17.42
C GLU A 390 14.41 6.57 18.53
N ALA A 391 13.10 6.79 18.70
CA ALA A 391 12.56 7.67 19.73
C ALA A 391 12.89 7.19 21.16
N LEU A 392 12.72 5.90 21.43
CA LEU A 392 13.09 5.29 22.72
C LEU A 392 14.58 5.42 23.03
N ALA A 393 15.45 5.24 22.02
CA ALA A 393 16.89 5.42 22.18
C ALA A 393 17.25 6.87 22.50
N GLU A 394 16.61 7.85 21.85
CA GLU A 394 16.77 9.29 22.13
C GLU A 394 16.26 9.66 23.52
N ALA A 395 15.19 9.01 24.00
CA ALA A 395 14.64 9.17 25.35
C ALA A 395 15.46 8.42 26.44
N GLY A 396 16.52 7.69 26.07
CA GLY A 396 17.34 6.93 27.01
C GLY A 396 16.73 5.58 27.47
N GLN A 397 15.61 5.18 26.90
CA GLN A 397 14.89 3.94 27.20
C GLN A 397 15.50 2.76 26.40
N ARG A 398 16.75 2.43 26.74
CA ARG A 398 17.58 1.53 25.93
C ARG A 398 17.01 0.12 25.79
N ALA A 399 16.48 -0.47 26.87
CA ALA A 399 16.00 -1.84 26.84
C ALA A 399 14.77 -2.00 25.92
N GLU A 400 13.86 -1.04 25.99
CA GLU A 400 12.69 -0.96 25.12
C GLU A 400 13.10 -0.70 23.67
N ALA A 401 14.05 0.23 23.44
CA ALA A 401 14.59 0.50 22.11
C ALA A 401 15.19 -0.75 21.46
N GLU A 402 15.95 -1.53 22.24
CA GLU A 402 16.58 -2.76 21.76
C GLU A 402 15.54 -3.83 21.39
N ARG A 403 14.48 -3.96 22.20
CA ARG A 403 13.37 -4.88 21.91
C ARG A 403 12.67 -4.52 20.60
N GLU A 404 12.24 -3.26 20.45
CA GLU A 404 11.52 -2.80 19.25
C GLU A 404 12.41 -2.86 18.00
N TRP A 405 13.69 -2.48 18.12
CA TRP A 405 14.68 -2.62 17.08
C TRP A 405 14.88 -4.07 16.63
N SER A 406 14.99 -5.02 17.57
CA SER A 406 15.20 -6.44 17.27
C SER A 406 13.99 -7.04 16.54
N LEU A 407 12.77 -6.70 16.98
CA LEU A 407 11.53 -7.14 16.34
C LEU A 407 11.42 -6.60 14.91
N ALA A 408 11.72 -5.31 14.70
CA ALA A 408 11.69 -4.70 13.39
C ALA A 408 12.75 -5.29 12.44
N LEU A 409 13.95 -5.55 12.95
CA LEU A 409 15.03 -6.12 12.16
C LEU A 409 14.74 -7.55 11.71
N ALA A 410 14.15 -8.37 12.59
CA ALA A 410 13.75 -9.73 12.26
C ALA A 410 12.74 -9.74 11.10
N VAL A 411 11.71 -8.89 11.16
CA VAL A 411 10.72 -8.75 10.10
C VAL A 411 11.37 -8.21 8.81
N ALA A 412 12.25 -7.21 8.89
CA ALA A 412 12.92 -6.66 7.71
C ALA A 412 13.78 -7.71 6.99
N ASP A 413 14.47 -8.58 7.76
CA ASP A 413 15.29 -9.66 7.20
C ASP A 413 14.42 -10.79 6.62
N GLU A 414 13.32 -11.15 7.27
CA GLU A 414 12.36 -12.17 6.80
C GLU A 414 11.69 -11.73 5.47
N LEU A 415 11.24 -10.50 5.38
CA LEU A 415 10.58 -9.95 4.20
C LEU A 415 11.55 -9.62 3.05
N GLY A 416 12.85 -9.53 3.34
CA GLY A 416 13.83 -8.98 2.40
C GLY A 416 13.65 -7.48 2.18
N ALA A 417 13.16 -6.73 3.17
CA ALA A 417 12.97 -5.28 3.15
C ALA A 417 14.32 -4.56 3.31
N VAL A 418 15.12 -4.57 2.24
CA VAL A 418 16.51 -4.11 2.26
C VAL A 418 16.65 -2.67 2.76
N PRO A 419 15.87 -1.67 2.30
CA PRO A 419 15.99 -0.29 2.79
C PRO A 419 15.74 -0.17 4.29
N LEU A 420 14.69 -0.82 4.81
CA LEU A 420 14.38 -0.85 6.24
C LEU A 420 15.49 -1.54 7.03
N GLY A 421 16.00 -2.67 6.55
CA GLY A 421 17.11 -3.39 7.17
C GLY A 421 18.39 -2.53 7.27
N ILE A 422 18.70 -1.75 6.23
CA ILE A 422 19.82 -0.79 6.25
C ILE A 422 19.60 0.29 7.32
N ALA A 423 18.41 0.89 7.37
CA ALA A 423 18.06 1.92 8.34
C ALA A 423 18.12 1.40 9.79
N LEU A 424 17.63 0.18 10.04
CA LEU A 424 17.67 -0.47 11.34
C LEU A 424 19.11 -0.78 11.77
N ARG A 425 19.96 -1.32 10.88
CA ARG A 425 21.37 -1.58 11.19
C ARG A 425 22.13 -0.29 11.45
N ASP A 426 21.79 0.79 10.73
CA ASP A 426 22.36 2.11 11.01
C ASP A 426 21.95 2.63 12.39
N LEU A 427 20.68 2.55 12.74
CA LEU A 427 20.19 2.88 14.08
C LEU A 427 20.91 2.04 15.16
N GLY A 428 21.03 0.72 14.95
CA GLY A 428 21.75 -0.17 15.85
C GLY A 428 23.19 0.29 16.12
N ARG A 429 23.92 0.71 15.07
CA ARG A 429 25.30 1.26 15.22
C ARG A 429 25.30 2.57 15.99
N ARG A 430 24.47 3.55 15.61
CA ARG A 430 24.41 4.88 16.23
C ARG A 430 23.98 4.83 17.70
N ALA A 431 22.92 4.06 18.00
CA ALA A 431 22.38 3.90 19.36
C ALA A 431 23.01 2.77 20.15
N ARG A 432 23.97 2.02 19.58
CA ARG A 432 24.65 0.87 20.18
C ARG A 432 23.68 -0.22 20.64
N LEU A 433 22.60 -0.46 19.91
CA LEU A 433 21.63 -1.53 20.16
C LEU A 433 22.21 -2.88 19.72
N GLY A 434 21.80 -3.98 20.36
CA GLY A 434 22.30 -5.34 20.07
C GLY A 434 23.66 -5.66 20.70
N ARG A 435 24.21 -4.78 21.54
CA ARG A 435 25.47 -5.03 22.25
C ARG A 435 25.19 -5.53 23.67
N PRO A 436 25.84 -6.61 24.14
CA PRO A 436 25.61 -7.16 25.50
C PRO A 436 25.74 -6.09 26.59
N PRO A 437 24.89 -6.10 27.65
CA PRO A 437 25.01 -5.20 28.78
C PRO A 437 26.38 -5.44 29.47
N GLY A 438 27.18 -4.37 29.60
CA GLY A 438 28.45 -4.44 30.31
C GLY A 438 29.70 -4.22 29.45
N SER A 439 29.61 -4.10 28.13
CA SER A 439 30.72 -3.65 27.30
C SER A 439 30.89 -2.14 27.45
N GLY A 440 31.71 -1.69 28.40
CA GLY A 440 31.99 -0.30 28.72
C GLY A 440 32.61 0.48 27.57
N PRO A 441 32.72 1.85 27.67
CA PRO A 441 33.21 2.73 26.60
C PRO A 441 34.71 2.63 26.33
N GLY A 442 35.34 1.48 26.65
CA GLY A 442 36.78 1.28 26.55
C GLY A 442 37.23 0.07 25.70
N ALA A 443 36.32 -0.65 25.05
CA ALA A 443 36.74 -1.63 24.06
C ALA A 443 36.82 -0.89 22.70
N GLY A 444 38.00 -0.36 22.41
CA GLY A 444 38.48 -0.03 21.07
C GLY A 444 38.36 -1.23 20.14
N PRO A 445 38.86 -1.17 18.88
CA PRO A 445 38.74 -2.23 17.88
C PRO A 445 39.54 -3.51 18.20
N ASP A 446 39.54 -3.94 19.47
CA ASP A 446 40.19 -5.14 20.03
C ASP A 446 39.15 -6.23 20.38
N GLY A 447 38.10 -6.40 19.57
CA GLY A 447 37.46 -7.69 19.41
C GLY A 447 38.47 -8.61 18.73
N GLY A 448 38.96 -9.66 19.40
CA GLY A 448 39.94 -10.57 18.82
C GLY A 448 39.49 -11.10 17.45
N PRO A 449 40.42 -11.55 16.60
CA PRO A 449 40.16 -11.93 15.21
C PRO A 449 39.00 -12.92 15.01
N ALA A 450 38.63 -13.69 16.03
CA ALA A 450 37.53 -14.66 15.99
C ALA A 450 36.12 -14.05 16.01
N ASP A 451 35.95 -12.81 16.51
CA ASP A 451 34.64 -12.18 16.71
C ASP A 451 34.12 -11.54 15.42
N VAL A 452 35.01 -11.16 14.50
CA VAL A 452 34.70 -10.56 13.19
C VAL A 452 33.94 -11.54 12.28
N LEU A 453 34.15 -12.85 12.47
CA LEU A 453 33.53 -13.92 11.67
C LEU A 453 32.24 -14.48 12.31
N ALA A 454 31.87 -14.04 13.52
CA ALA A 454 30.72 -14.58 14.26
C ALA A 454 29.38 -14.27 13.54
N GLY A 455 29.31 -13.19 12.78
CA GLY A 455 28.11 -12.80 12.01
C GLY A 455 27.88 -13.53 10.68
N LEU A 456 28.80 -14.44 10.29
CA LEU A 456 28.67 -15.22 9.06
C LEU A 456 27.99 -16.55 9.30
N THR A 457 27.07 -16.94 8.42
CA THR A 457 26.48 -18.29 8.39
C THR A 457 27.54 -19.34 8.04
N SER A 458 27.27 -20.62 8.32
CA SER A 458 28.16 -21.71 7.92
C SER A 458 28.50 -21.69 6.44
N ARG A 459 27.49 -21.41 5.61
CA ARG A 459 27.65 -21.34 4.15
C ARG A 459 28.48 -20.14 3.69
N GLU A 460 28.31 -19.00 4.31
CA GLU A 460 29.13 -17.80 4.03
C GLU A 460 30.58 -17.99 4.48
N ARG A 461 30.83 -18.73 5.56
CA ARG A 461 32.20 -19.08 5.99
C ARG A 461 32.87 -20.04 4.99
N GLU A 462 32.15 -20.99 4.39
CA GLU A 462 32.66 -21.85 3.32
C GLU A 462 33.04 -21.01 2.10
N VAL A 463 32.16 -20.12 1.64
CA VAL A 463 32.44 -19.20 0.54
C VAL A 463 33.64 -18.30 0.86
N LEU A 464 33.74 -17.78 2.08
CA LEU A 464 34.85 -16.92 2.50
C LEU A 464 36.20 -17.65 2.52
N ARG A 465 36.25 -18.93 2.92
CA ARG A 465 37.48 -19.74 2.83
C ARG A 465 37.98 -19.87 1.39
N LEU A 466 37.07 -20.09 0.43
CA LEU A 466 37.40 -20.17 -0.99
C LEU A 466 37.83 -18.79 -1.54
N LEU A 467 37.26 -17.72 -0.99
CA LEU A 467 37.60 -16.33 -1.33
C LEU A 467 39.01 -15.98 -0.85
N VAL A 468 39.40 -16.43 0.37
CA VAL A 468 40.77 -16.33 0.92
C VAL A 468 41.75 -17.12 0.06
N ALA A 469 41.33 -18.29 -0.48
CA ALA A 469 42.12 -19.07 -1.42
C ALA A 469 42.21 -18.43 -2.85
N GLY A 470 41.67 -17.23 -3.05
CA GLY A 470 41.73 -16.49 -4.32
C GLY A 470 40.79 -16.99 -5.42
N ARG A 471 39.84 -17.88 -5.11
CA ARG A 471 38.95 -18.48 -6.10
C ARG A 471 37.95 -17.47 -6.68
N SER A 472 37.73 -17.50 -7.98
CA SER A 472 36.69 -16.71 -8.67
C SER A 472 35.28 -17.20 -8.29
N ASN A 473 34.24 -16.37 -8.51
CA ASN A 473 32.85 -16.78 -8.24
C ASN A 473 32.44 -18.05 -9.02
N ARG A 474 33.03 -18.29 -10.20
CA ARG A 474 32.79 -19.49 -10.98
C ARG A 474 33.42 -20.73 -10.34
N GLU A 475 34.62 -20.61 -9.80
CA GLU A 475 35.32 -21.69 -9.07
C GLU A 475 34.65 -21.95 -7.73
N ILE A 476 34.22 -20.92 -7.00
CA ILE A 476 33.43 -21.04 -5.77
C ILE A 476 32.12 -21.78 -6.07
N ALA A 477 31.42 -21.42 -7.13
CA ALA A 477 30.19 -22.08 -7.53
C ALA A 477 30.40 -23.56 -7.85
N ALA A 478 31.47 -23.90 -8.57
CA ALA A 478 31.84 -25.28 -8.90
C ALA A 478 32.20 -26.07 -7.61
N ALA A 479 33.01 -25.50 -6.71
CA ALA A 479 33.44 -26.16 -5.48
C ALA A 479 32.27 -26.42 -4.52
N LEU A 480 31.26 -25.56 -4.52
CA LEU A 480 30.11 -25.63 -3.60
C LEU A 480 28.85 -26.21 -4.24
N PHE A 481 28.91 -26.64 -5.50
CA PHE A 481 27.78 -27.18 -6.28
C PHE A 481 26.57 -26.23 -6.34
N ILE A 482 26.82 -24.93 -6.58
CA ILE A 482 25.79 -23.90 -6.71
C ILE A 482 25.93 -23.14 -8.04
N ALA A 483 24.90 -22.36 -8.40
CA ALA A 483 24.99 -21.50 -9.60
C ALA A 483 25.98 -20.33 -9.40
N PRO A 484 26.72 -19.89 -10.43
CA PRO A 484 27.61 -18.73 -10.32
C PRO A 484 26.94 -17.45 -9.81
N LYS A 485 25.67 -17.25 -10.15
CA LYS A 485 24.84 -16.13 -9.64
C LYS A 485 24.63 -16.24 -8.13
N THR A 486 24.40 -17.43 -7.61
CA THR A 486 24.26 -17.70 -6.17
C THR A 486 25.58 -17.45 -5.41
N ALA A 487 26.72 -17.86 -5.99
CA ALA A 487 28.04 -17.54 -5.42
C ALA A 487 28.27 -16.03 -5.35
N SER A 488 27.88 -15.27 -6.39
CA SER A 488 27.96 -13.80 -6.40
C SER A 488 27.11 -13.17 -5.28
N VAL A 489 25.92 -13.67 -5.01
CA VAL A 489 25.06 -13.20 -3.91
C VAL A 489 25.73 -13.45 -2.55
N HIS A 490 26.28 -14.65 -2.32
CA HIS A 490 27.01 -14.95 -1.10
C HIS A 490 28.21 -14.03 -0.92
N VAL A 491 28.99 -13.79 -1.98
CA VAL A 491 30.13 -12.86 -1.90
C VAL A 491 29.67 -11.45 -1.54
N SER A 492 28.61 -10.94 -2.17
CA SER A 492 28.07 -9.61 -1.84
C SER A 492 27.61 -9.52 -0.38
N ASN A 493 26.93 -10.55 0.12
CA ASN A 493 26.49 -10.61 1.52
C ASN A 493 27.66 -10.66 2.51
N ILE A 494 28.73 -11.40 2.15
CA ILE A 494 29.97 -11.44 2.95
C ILE A 494 30.63 -10.07 3.00
N LEU A 495 30.77 -9.38 1.85
CA LEU A 495 31.33 -8.04 1.80
C LEU A 495 30.55 -7.06 2.69
N ALA A 496 29.22 -7.11 2.64
CA ALA A 496 28.36 -6.30 3.48
C ALA A 496 28.52 -6.64 4.98
N LYS A 497 28.56 -7.92 5.34
CA LYS A 497 28.68 -8.38 6.74
C LYS A 497 30.06 -8.08 7.34
N LEU A 498 31.12 -8.14 6.54
CA LEU A 498 32.49 -7.81 6.96
C LEU A 498 32.81 -6.33 6.80
N ASN A 499 31.87 -5.52 6.29
CA ASN A 499 32.05 -4.11 5.94
C ASN A 499 33.30 -3.89 5.04
N ALA A 500 33.51 -4.78 4.08
CA ALA A 500 34.64 -4.76 3.17
C ALA A 500 34.26 -4.13 1.83
N ALA A 501 35.05 -3.15 1.36
CA ALA A 501 34.80 -2.47 0.09
C ALA A 501 35.17 -3.34 -1.14
N SER A 502 35.96 -4.42 -0.93
CA SER A 502 36.38 -5.32 -2.00
C SER A 502 36.57 -6.75 -1.52
N ARG A 503 36.56 -7.70 -2.47
CA ARG A 503 36.83 -9.12 -2.20
C ARG A 503 38.24 -9.33 -1.59
N GLY A 504 39.23 -8.53 -2.00
CA GLY A 504 40.59 -8.58 -1.47
C GLY A 504 40.63 -8.14 0.00
N GLU A 505 39.87 -7.11 0.35
CA GLU A 505 39.73 -6.62 1.72
C GLU A 505 39.00 -7.66 2.61
N ALA A 506 37.93 -8.29 2.12
CA ALA A 506 37.27 -9.36 2.83
C ALA A 506 38.19 -10.57 3.08
N ALA A 507 39.03 -10.92 2.10
CA ALA A 507 40.03 -11.98 2.26
C ALA A 507 41.11 -11.60 3.29
N ALA A 508 41.57 -10.34 3.31
CA ALA A 508 42.53 -9.84 4.30
C ALA A 508 41.95 -9.83 5.72
N ILE A 509 40.68 -9.39 5.90
CA ILE A 509 39.96 -9.43 7.18
C ILE A 509 39.83 -10.88 7.68
N ALA A 510 39.45 -11.82 6.80
CA ALA A 510 39.28 -13.22 7.13
C ALA A 510 40.61 -13.87 7.53
N ALA A 511 41.71 -13.58 6.82
CA ALA A 511 43.05 -14.07 7.12
C ALA A 511 43.56 -13.51 8.47
N ALA A 512 43.35 -12.22 8.75
CA ALA A 512 43.66 -11.61 10.03
C ALA A 512 42.83 -12.18 11.20
N ALA A 513 41.61 -12.66 10.92
CA ALA A 513 40.74 -13.36 11.86
C ALA A 513 41.09 -14.86 12.02
N GLY A 514 42.17 -15.35 11.41
CA GLY A 514 42.64 -16.73 11.54
C GLY A 514 41.86 -17.75 10.68
N LEU A 515 41.10 -17.32 9.68
CA LEU A 515 40.40 -18.25 8.78
C LEU A 515 41.39 -18.79 7.75
N THR A 516 41.70 -20.08 7.87
CA THR A 516 42.60 -20.74 6.90
C THR A 516 41.92 -20.96 5.55
N PRO A 517 42.68 -20.87 4.43
CA PRO A 517 42.17 -21.22 3.13
C PRO A 517 41.61 -22.64 3.10
N ALA A 518 40.60 -22.88 2.27
CA ALA A 518 40.15 -24.24 2.02
C ALA A 518 41.26 -25.00 1.28
N ASP A 519 41.69 -26.14 1.82
CA ASP A 519 42.60 -27.05 1.12
C ASP A 519 41.93 -27.47 -0.19
N GLY A 520 42.70 -27.43 -1.29
CA GLY A 520 42.25 -27.61 -2.65
C GLY A 520 41.94 -29.06 -3.01
#